data_750b7289cdd0362886d2d95e5d121498
#
_entry.id   750b7289cdd0362886d2d95e5d121498
#
_cell.length_a   1.000
_cell.length_b   1.000
_cell.length_c   1.000
_cell.angle_alpha   90.00
_cell.angle_beta   90.00
_cell.angle_gamma   90.00
#
_symmetry.space_group_name_H-M   'P 1'
#
loop_
_entity.id
_entity.type
_entity.pdbx_description
1 polymer ?
#
loop_
_entity_poly.entity_id
_entity_poly.type
_entity_poly.pdbx_seq_one_letter_code
_entity_poly.pdbx_strand_id
1 'polypeptide(L)'
;MQNNQPPIPYPPRIITTKDLLYIKDVLSWELLAFKKFHHLAQQATNPQFKQALDKAGRMHQNHYQRLLTHLQVNNNMAMASVPKPQQTQQMQQSQI
;
A
#
# COMPACT_ATOMS: atom_id res chain seq x y z
N MET A 1 -2.79 9.73 -34.16
CA MET A 1 -2.79 10.42 -33.90
C MET A 1 -2.40 10.94 -32.90
N GLN A 2 -1.89 11.38 -32.80
CA GLN A 2 -1.33 11.91 -31.88
C GLN A 2 -2.05 12.88 -31.29
N ASN A 3 -2.34 12.87 -30.24
CA ASN A 3 -3.08 13.88 -29.68
C ASN A 3 -2.29 15.13 -29.71
N ASN A 4 -2.96 16.21 -29.72
CA ASN A 4 -2.36 17.49 -29.83
C ASN A 4 -1.94 18.05 -28.51
N GLN A 5 -2.17 17.33 -27.44
CA GLN A 5 -1.78 17.79 -26.15
C GLN A 5 -0.29 17.53 -25.93
N PRO A 6 0.39 18.37 -25.20
CA PRO A 6 1.76 18.07 -24.84
C PRO A 6 1.79 16.75 -24.10
N PRO A 7 2.77 15.94 -24.36
CA PRO A 7 2.86 14.69 -23.64
C PRO A 7 3.11 14.98 -22.16
N ILE A 8 2.51 14.13 -21.34
CA ILE A 8 2.77 14.18 -19.92
C ILE A 8 4.14 13.56 -19.71
N PRO A 9 5.10 14.28 -19.14
CA PRO A 9 6.46 13.75 -19.05
C PRO A 9 6.58 12.52 -18.17
N TYR A 10 5.61 12.28 -17.32
CA TYR A 10 5.59 11.08 -16.47
C TYR A 10 4.16 10.81 -16.09
N PRO A 11 3.88 9.57 -15.70
CA PRO A 11 2.50 9.20 -15.37
C PRO A 11 1.96 10.03 -14.21
N PRO A 12 0.67 10.27 -14.19
CA PRO A 12 0.05 10.92 -13.04
C PRO A 12 0.29 10.11 -11.79
N ARG A 13 0.45 10.80 -10.67
CA ARG A 13 0.68 10.15 -9.39
C ARG A 13 -0.61 9.91 -8.64
N ILE A 14 -1.67 9.73 -9.37
CA ILE A 14 -2.99 9.47 -8.80
C ILE A 14 -3.26 7.98 -8.95
N ILE A 15 -3.66 7.36 -7.85
CA ILE A 15 -4.05 5.97 -7.88
C ILE A 15 -5.46 5.91 -8.43
N THR A 16 -5.63 5.20 -9.54
CA THR A 16 -6.96 4.98 -10.12
C THR A 16 -7.73 3.97 -9.27
N THR A 17 -9.03 3.91 -9.49
CA THR A 17 -9.86 2.91 -8.81
C THR A 17 -9.36 1.51 -9.10
N LYS A 18 -8.98 1.25 -10.34
CA LYS A 18 -8.48 -0.05 -10.74
C LYS A 18 -7.19 -0.38 -10.01
N ASP A 19 -6.27 0.57 -9.94
CA ASP A 19 -5.02 0.38 -9.21
C ASP A 19 -5.29 0.12 -7.74
N LEU A 20 -6.23 0.83 -7.16
CA LEU A 20 -6.59 0.64 -5.77
C LEU A 20 -7.10 -0.76 -5.50
N LEU A 21 -7.93 -1.28 -6.39
CA LEU A 21 -8.43 -2.64 -6.25
C LEU A 21 -7.31 -3.66 -6.35
N TYR A 22 -6.37 -3.45 -7.26
CA TYR A 22 -5.22 -4.33 -7.39
C TYR A 22 -4.36 -4.30 -6.13
N ILE A 23 -4.09 -3.11 -5.62
CA ILE A 23 -3.26 -2.97 -4.43
C ILE A 23 -3.92 -3.62 -3.23
N LYS A 24 -5.23 -3.44 -3.07
CA LYS A 24 -5.96 -4.08 -1.97
C LYS A 24 -5.86 -5.58 -2.04
N ASP A 25 -5.96 -6.12 -3.25
CA ASP A 25 -5.88 -7.56 -3.44
C ASP A 25 -4.49 -8.08 -3.07
N VAL A 26 -3.45 -7.42 -3.57
CA VAL A 26 -2.08 -7.82 -3.27
C VAL A 26 -1.77 -7.65 -1.78
N LEU A 27 -2.24 -6.59 -1.16
CA LEU A 27 -2.07 -6.40 0.28
C LEU A 27 -2.71 -7.54 1.06
N SER A 28 -3.88 -8.00 0.64
CA SER A 28 -4.54 -9.12 1.28
C SER A 28 -3.71 -10.39 1.15
N TRP A 29 -3.13 -10.62 -0.02
CA TRP A 29 -2.30 -11.79 -0.25
C TRP A 29 -1.04 -11.75 0.60
N GLU A 30 -0.37 -10.60 0.65
CA GLU A 30 0.85 -10.47 1.43
C GLU A 30 0.58 -10.66 2.92
N LEU A 31 -0.52 -10.12 3.40
CA LEU A 31 -0.90 -10.28 4.80
C LEU A 31 -1.22 -11.72 5.12
N LEU A 32 -1.96 -12.39 4.24
CA LEU A 32 -2.29 -13.80 4.41
C LEU A 32 -1.02 -14.65 4.43
N ALA A 33 -0.12 -14.39 3.49
CA ALA A 33 1.15 -15.12 3.41
C ALA A 33 1.96 -14.92 4.69
N PHE A 34 2.07 -13.68 5.15
CA PHE A 34 2.79 -13.39 6.39
C PHE A 34 2.21 -14.19 7.56
N LYS A 35 0.89 -14.18 7.70
CA LYS A 35 0.25 -14.89 8.80
C LYS A 35 0.46 -16.40 8.71
N LYS A 36 0.37 -16.95 7.51
CA LYS A 36 0.58 -18.38 7.31
C LYS A 36 2.01 -18.78 7.63
N PHE A 37 2.97 -18.03 7.14
CA PHE A 37 4.37 -18.34 7.41
C PHE A 37 4.68 -18.22 8.89
N HIS A 38 4.13 -17.22 9.55
CA HIS A 38 4.33 -17.05 10.97
C HIS A 38 3.76 -18.25 11.76
N HIS A 39 2.55 -18.66 11.41
CA HIS A 39 1.92 -19.79 12.04
C HIS A 39 2.72 -21.08 11.79
N LEU A 40 3.12 -21.32 10.57
CA LEU A 40 3.87 -22.51 10.21
C LEU A 40 5.24 -22.53 10.89
N ALA A 41 5.88 -21.37 11.02
CA ALA A 41 7.14 -21.27 11.72
C ALA A 41 7.00 -21.68 13.17
N GLN A 42 5.87 -21.37 13.80
CA GLN A 42 5.63 -21.78 15.18
C GLN A 42 5.39 -23.27 15.30
N GLN A 43 4.87 -23.90 14.26
CA GLN A 43 4.58 -25.32 14.27
C GLN A 43 5.78 -26.19 13.88
N ALA A 44 6.74 -25.62 13.17
CA ALA A 44 7.87 -26.37 12.66
C ALA A 44 8.78 -26.78 13.83
N THR A 45 9.26 -28.01 13.80
CA THR A 45 10.19 -28.52 14.82
C THR A 45 11.62 -28.47 14.37
N ASN A 46 11.87 -28.52 13.06
CA ASN A 46 13.23 -28.43 12.53
C ASN A 46 13.69 -26.97 12.61
N PRO A 47 14.80 -26.68 13.31
CA PRO A 47 15.22 -25.28 13.49
C PRO A 47 15.54 -24.55 12.20
N GLN A 48 16.16 -25.23 11.24
CA GLN A 48 16.51 -24.59 9.97
C GLN A 48 15.29 -24.28 9.16
N PHE A 49 14.33 -25.20 9.15
CA PHE A 49 13.07 -24.98 8.45
C PHE A 49 12.28 -23.86 9.10
N LYS A 50 12.27 -23.85 10.43
CA LYS A 50 11.60 -22.78 11.17
C LYS A 50 12.18 -21.41 10.82
N GLN A 51 13.50 -21.30 10.74
CA GLN A 51 14.14 -20.06 10.34
C GLN A 51 13.77 -19.66 8.92
N ALA A 52 13.73 -20.63 8.00
CA ALA A 52 13.37 -20.35 6.61
C ALA A 52 11.95 -19.83 6.50
N LEU A 53 11.03 -20.43 7.25
CA LEU A 53 9.64 -19.99 7.27
C LEU A 53 9.51 -18.59 7.87
N ASP A 54 10.24 -18.33 8.94
CA ASP A 54 10.21 -17.02 9.59
C ASP A 54 10.75 -15.95 8.67
N LYS A 55 11.85 -16.25 7.96
CA LYS A 55 12.44 -15.31 7.02
C LYS A 55 11.50 -15.02 5.87
N ALA A 56 10.85 -16.04 5.33
CA ALA A 56 9.88 -15.85 4.25
C ALA A 56 8.71 -15.01 4.72
N GLY A 57 8.25 -15.25 5.94
CA GLY A 57 7.17 -14.46 6.51
C GLY A 57 7.56 -12.98 6.63
N ARG A 58 8.77 -12.71 7.08
CA ARG A 58 9.24 -11.33 7.20
C ARG A 58 9.34 -10.64 5.85
N MET A 59 9.70 -11.39 4.81
CA MET A 59 9.73 -10.86 3.46
C MET A 59 8.34 -10.38 3.05
N HIS A 60 7.33 -11.19 3.31
CA HIS A 60 5.94 -10.82 2.98
C HIS A 60 5.46 -9.65 3.83
N GLN A 61 5.85 -9.60 5.08
CA GLN A 61 5.54 -8.47 5.94
C GLN A 61 6.16 -7.19 5.39
N ASN A 62 7.40 -7.25 4.94
CA ASN A 62 8.07 -6.09 4.35
C ASN A 62 7.37 -5.65 3.06
N HIS A 63 6.96 -6.59 2.24
CA HIS A 63 6.20 -6.28 1.02
C HIS A 63 4.91 -5.55 1.37
N TYR A 64 4.20 -6.05 2.36
CA TYR A 64 2.96 -5.43 2.82
C TYR A 64 3.21 -3.98 3.25
N GLN A 65 4.22 -3.76 4.08
CA GLN A 65 4.53 -2.42 4.57
C GLN A 65 4.92 -1.48 3.44
N ARG A 66 5.71 -1.96 2.50
CA ARG A 66 6.14 -1.14 1.37
C ARG A 66 4.97 -0.75 0.49
N LEU A 67 4.10 -1.70 0.19
CA LEU A 67 2.91 -1.42 -0.62
C LEU A 67 1.99 -0.44 0.08
N LEU A 68 1.80 -0.63 1.38
CA LEU A 68 0.98 0.26 2.16
C LEU A 68 1.55 1.67 2.18
N THR A 69 2.85 1.80 2.31
CA THR A 69 3.51 3.09 2.28
C THR A 69 3.31 3.78 0.93
N HIS A 70 3.46 3.04 -0.17
CA HIS A 70 3.22 3.59 -1.49
C HIS A 70 1.80 4.09 -1.65
N LEU A 71 0.84 3.32 -1.16
CA LEU A 71 -0.55 3.72 -1.22
C LEU A 71 -0.79 5.00 -0.44
N GLN A 72 -0.23 5.11 0.75
CA GLN A 72 -0.39 6.28 1.59
C GLN A 72 0.26 7.51 0.98
N VAL A 73 1.47 7.36 0.44
CA VAL A 73 2.17 8.48 -0.17
C VAL A 73 1.40 8.99 -1.38
N ASN A 74 0.97 8.10 -2.25
CA ASN A 74 0.23 8.51 -3.44
C ASN A 74 -1.11 9.13 -3.08
N ASN A 75 -1.77 8.60 -2.08
CA ASN A 75 -3.03 9.16 -1.63
C ASN A 75 -2.83 10.57 -1.06
N ASN A 76 -1.79 10.77 -0.29
CA ASN A 76 -1.47 12.07 0.26
C ASN A 76 -1.15 13.08 -0.84
N MET A 77 -0.43 12.65 -1.86
CA MET A 77 -0.12 13.52 -2.99
C MET A 77 -1.37 13.89 -3.77
N ALA A 78 -2.26 12.94 -3.95
CA ALA A 78 -3.52 13.21 -4.63
C ALA A 78 -4.35 14.20 -3.83
N MET A 79 -4.41 14.04 -2.54
CA MET A 79 -5.14 14.96 -1.68
C MET A 79 -4.51 16.34 -1.67
N ALA A 80 -3.20 16.42 -1.74
CA ALA A 80 -2.51 17.71 -1.77
C ALA A 80 -2.80 18.47 -3.05
N SER A 81 -3.12 17.79 -4.15
CA SER A 81 -3.42 18.42 -5.42
C SER A 81 -4.86 18.92 -5.51
N VAL A 82 -5.71 18.55 -4.57
CA VAL A 82 -7.09 18.97 -4.56
C VAL A 82 -7.18 20.37 -3.93
N PRO A 83 -7.95 21.29 -4.54
CA PRO A 83 -8.14 22.59 -3.91
C PRO A 83 -8.71 22.42 -2.52
N LYS A 84 -8.18 23.20 -1.58
CA LYS A 84 -8.61 23.10 -0.19
C LYS A 84 -9.75 24.05 0.04
N PRO A 85 -10.96 23.54 0.24
CA PRO A 85 -12.08 24.41 0.52
C PRO A 85 -11.97 24.96 1.92
N GLN A 86 -12.71 26.04 2.15
CA GLN A 86 -12.72 26.64 3.47
C GLN A 86 -13.32 25.72 4.51
N GLN A 87 -14.08 24.78 4.08
CA GLN A 87 -14.66 23.81 4.98
C GLN A 87 -13.64 23.04 5.75
N THR A 88 -12.44 22.92 5.21
CA THR A 88 -11.39 22.19 5.89
C THR A 88 -11.09 22.81 7.24
N GLN A 89 -11.08 24.14 7.30
CA GLN A 89 -10.85 24.81 8.55
C GLN A 89 -12.00 24.62 9.51
N GLN A 90 -13.22 24.61 9.00
CA GLN A 90 -14.37 24.37 9.85
C GLN A 90 -14.33 22.97 10.45
N MET A 91 -13.90 22.01 9.67
CA MET A 91 -13.80 20.65 10.18
C MET A 91 -12.79 20.56 11.30
N GLN A 92 -11.68 21.26 11.16
CA GLN A 92 -10.68 21.27 12.22
C GLN A 92 -11.24 21.90 13.49
N GLN A 93 -12.03 22.93 13.36
CA GLN A 93 -12.62 23.56 14.52
C GLN A 93 -13.65 22.67 15.18
N SER A 94 -14.40 21.95 14.40
CA SER A 94 -15.44 21.09 14.95
C SER A 94 -14.89 19.88 15.67
N GLN A 95 -13.63 19.59 15.52
CA GLN A 95 -13.01 18.48 16.22
C GLN A 95 -12.55 18.87 17.62
N ILE A 96 -12.62 20.09 17.95
CA ILE A 96 -12.24 20.58 19.27
C ILE A 96 -13.33 20.34 20.35
#